data_53626bff7cf077144dea2520dfa5dc43
#
_entry.id   53626bff7cf077144dea2520dfa5dc43
#
_cell.length_a   1.000
_cell.length_b   1.000
_cell.length_c   1.000
_cell.angle_alpha   90.00
_cell.angle_beta   90.00
_cell.angle_gamma   90.00
#
_symmetry.space_group_name_H-M   'P 1'
#
loop_
_entity.id
_entity.type
_entity.pdbx_description
1 polymer ?
#
loop_
_entity_poly.entity_id
_entity_poly.type
_entity_poly.pdbx_seq_one_letter_code
_entity_poly.pdbx_strand_id
1 'polypeptide(L)'
;MTKTSATSSSPQKPLRPRRRIFSAIFACSAVIVTSVFWPQRVLSHETLTTTVLFDREIVRILDKHCVMCHFENGPSFPLVTYEQTWVQGRKIRADVLARHMPPWAAVQGYGQFANDNSLTLRETQFIVSWVEGLGPRNAGTVFTNVVNSGPRQAAVRAHADFGVWHLGQPDLKRQLPATTIAPRQGNDIERTVIDLGLTSERRVRALEFMPGDRRVVRAAFFTVQETGQWLGSWTPWYGFVKLPAGVAYRLPAGSHVVAEIHDRGANEQVVERGTLGVYFADNVPSSSPSSISSRSTVSDLVLEAKREGAGNKLRAETRLAADTHAWALRPEISSGVRSIEVSARTANGRTDILLFAKDFSIDWPTPYILETPMLLRKGTMLSVTAYGGPALPGRLRLTVSRY
;
A
#
# COMPACT_ATOMS: atom_id res chain seq x y z
N MET A 1 -2.48 -71.85 34.46
CA MET A 1 -2.41 -72.11 35.92
C MET A 1 -3.26 -71.09 36.57
N THR A 2 -4.41 -71.55 36.94
CA THR A 2 -5.04 -71.65 38.26
C THR A 2 -5.50 -70.30 38.80
N LYS A 3 -6.77 -70.09 38.81
CA LYS A 3 -7.93 -70.58 39.66
C LYS A 3 -8.34 -69.39 40.59
N THR A 4 -9.60 -68.97 40.41
CA THR A 4 -10.82 -69.22 41.21
C THR A 4 -10.87 -68.36 42.50
N SER A 5 -11.94 -67.84 43.00
CA SER A 5 -13.38 -68.15 43.03
C SER A 5 -14.09 -66.97 43.73
N ALA A 6 -15.23 -66.45 43.32
CA ALA A 6 -16.60 -66.83 43.64
C ALA A 6 -16.98 -66.79 45.14
N THR A 7 -17.98 -66.04 45.50
CA THR A 7 -19.26 -66.33 46.18
C THR A 7 -19.97 -65.08 46.60
N SER A 8 -21.14 -64.71 46.11
CA SER A 8 -22.49 -65.21 46.44
C SER A 8 -23.04 -64.64 47.78
N SER A 9 -24.04 -63.78 47.69
CA SER A 9 -25.39 -64.12 48.20
C SER A 9 -26.34 -62.92 48.22
N SER A 10 -27.49 -63.14 47.66
CA SER A 10 -28.76 -62.39 47.80
C SER A 10 -29.52 -62.89 49.02
N PRO A 11 -30.74 -62.54 49.39
CA PRO A 11 -31.58 -61.32 49.12
C PRO A 11 -32.37 -60.85 50.40
N GLN A 12 -33.10 -59.78 50.35
CA GLN A 12 -34.46 -59.71 50.95
C GLN A 12 -35.20 -58.39 50.66
N LYS A 13 -36.41 -58.52 50.10
CA LYS A 13 -37.52 -57.61 50.13
C LYS A 13 -38.38 -57.93 51.39
N PRO A 14 -39.51 -57.25 51.74
CA PRO A 14 -40.12 -56.00 51.26
C PRO A 14 -40.66 -55.09 52.42
N LEU A 15 -41.23 -53.92 52.10
CA LEU A 15 -42.49 -53.46 52.68
C LEU A 15 -42.86 -52.04 52.14
N ARG A 16 -44.01 -51.96 51.49
CA ARG A 16 -44.86 -50.78 51.32
C ARG A 16 -45.73 -50.65 52.57
N PRO A 17 -46.51 -49.57 52.86
CA PRO A 17 -46.96 -48.48 52.03
C PRO A 17 -47.11 -47.11 52.76
N ARG A 18 -47.34 -46.03 52.07
CA ARG A 18 -48.50 -45.14 52.32
C ARG A 18 -48.45 -43.84 51.51
N ARG A 19 -49.53 -43.64 50.76
CA ARG A 19 -49.95 -42.41 50.08
C ARG A 19 -49.87 -41.19 50.98
N ARG A 20 -49.33 -40.08 50.42
CA ARG A 20 -49.89 -38.75 50.71
C ARG A 20 -49.83 -37.92 49.45
N ILE A 21 -51.00 -37.51 49.01
CA ILE A 21 -51.36 -36.53 48.02
C ILE A 21 -50.92 -35.16 48.52
N PHE A 22 -49.83 -34.60 48.01
CA PHE A 22 -49.45 -33.18 48.08
C PHE A 22 -48.35 -32.96 47.04
N SER A 23 -48.71 -32.87 45.77
CA SER A 23 -47.75 -32.46 44.73
C SER A 23 -48.45 -32.07 43.41
N ALA A 24 -49.48 -31.24 43.51
CA ALA A 24 -50.10 -30.72 42.29
C ALA A 24 -50.17 -29.18 42.24
N ILE A 25 -49.65 -28.47 43.24
CA ILE A 25 -49.73 -26.99 43.28
C ILE A 25 -48.40 -26.33 43.07
N PHE A 26 -47.25 -27.06 43.17
CA PHE A 26 -45.91 -26.47 42.97
C PHE A 26 -45.36 -26.52 41.54
N ALA A 27 -45.98 -27.28 40.66
CA ALA A 27 -45.53 -27.39 39.27
C ALA A 27 -45.97 -26.23 38.37
N CYS A 28 -47.05 -25.55 38.68
CA CYS A 28 -47.53 -24.40 37.88
C CYS A 28 -46.85 -23.07 38.18
N SER A 29 -46.29 -22.91 39.37
CA SER A 29 -45.58 -21.66 39.73
C SER A 29 -44.13 -21.62 39.20
N ALA A 30 -43.50 -22.76 38.95
CA ALA A 30 -42.15 -22.82 38.41
C ALA A 30 -42.09 -22.51 36.90
N VAL A 31 -43.18 -22.80 36.16
CA VAL A 31 -43.26 -22.53 34.73
C VAL A 31 -43.51 -21.04 34.44
N ILE A 32 -44.20 -20.36 35.34
CA ILE A 32 -44.48 -18.91 35.16
C ILE A 32 -43.28 -18.05 35.53
N VAL A 33 -42.43 -18.48 36.48
CA VAL A 33 -41.25 -17.73 36.88
C VAL A 33 -40.09 -17.92 35.90
N THR A 34 -39.98 -19.06 35.21
CA THR A 34 -38.95 -19.30 34.18
C THR A 34 -39.25 -18.59 32.85
N SER A 35 -40.51 -18.25 32.58
CA SER A 35 -40.85 -17.48 31.37
C SER A 35 -40.65 -15.95 31.52
N VAL A 36 -40.52 -15.44 32.74
CA VAL A 36 -40.29 -13.99 32.99
C VAL A 36 -38.79 -13.64 33.02
N PHE A 37 -37.90 -14.63 33.23
CA PHE A 37 -36.42 -14.43 33.27
C PHE A 37 -35.68 -15.05 32.08
N TRP A 38 -36.34 -15.36 30.97
CA TRP A 38 -35.61 -15.60 29.75
C TRP A 38 -35.06 -14.25 29.32
N PRO A 39 -33.70 -14.09 29.23
CA PRO A 39 -33.18 -12.87 28.66
C PRO A 39 -33.72 -12.82 27.25
N GLN A 40 -34.69 -11.95 27.00
CA GLN A 40 -34.98 -11.54 25.64
C GLN A 40 -33.61 -11.05 25.11
N ARG A 41 -33.02 -11.83 24.22
CA ARG A 41 -31.95 -11.29 23.36
C ARG A 41 -32.64 -10.15 22.63
N VAL A 42 -32.49 -8.96 23.19
CA VAL A 42 -32.74 -7.73 22.47
C VAL A 42 -31.70 -7.77 21.35
N LEU A 43 -32.11 -8.29 20.20
CA LEU A 43 -31.48 -8.04 18.93
C LEU A 43 -31.76 -6.55 18.65
N SER A 44 -31.13 -5.67 19.43
CA SER A 44 -31.02 -4.28 19.04
C SER A 44 -29.94 -4.19 17.96
N HIS A 45 -30.22 -4.76 16.81
CA HIS A 45 -29.64 -4.26 15.60
C HIS A 45 -30.41 -2.99 15.26
N GLU A 46 -30.15 -1.91 15.98
CA GLU A 46 -30.37 -0.61 15.41
C GLU A 46 -29.61 -0.61 14.10
N THR A 47 -30.34 -0.49 13.02
CA THR A 47 -29.76 -0.26 11.70
C THR A 47 -28.90 0.99 11.83
N LEU A 48 -27.59 0.85 11.83
CA LEU A 48 -26.68 1.98 11.85
C LEU A 48 -27.04 2.86 10.65
N THR A 49 -27.71 3.98 10.92
CA THR A 49 -28.01 4.95 9.89
C THR A 49 -26.75 5.74 9.59
N THR A 50 -26.35 5.79 8.34
CA THR A 50 -25.21 6.60 7.90
C THR A 50 -25.68 7.72 6.99
N THR A 51 -25.04 8.89 7.09
CA THR A 51 -25.19 9.99 6.14
C THR A 51 -24.19 9.93 4.99
N VAL A 52 -23.30 8.94 5.01
CA VAL A 52 -22.27 8.75 3.96
C VAL A 52 -22.92 8.05 2.78
N LEU A 53 -22.80 8.65 1.60
CA LEU A 53 -23.43 8.16 0.37
C LEU A 53 -22.37 7.72 -0.64
N PHE A 54 -22.73 6.71 -1.44
CA PHE A 54 -21.85 6.26 -2.51
C PHE A 54 -21.56 7.40 -3.50
N ASP A 55 -22.59 8.00 -4.06
CA ASP A 55 -22.48 9.01 -5.13
C ASP A 55 -21.84 10.33 -4.67
N ARG A 56 -21.59 10.51 -3.38
CA ARG A 56 -21.02 11.73 -2.80
C ARG A 56 -19.62 11.55 -2.22
N GLU A 57 -19.45 10.64 -1.24
CA GLU A 57 -18.17 10.43 -0.56
C GLU A 57 -17.40 9.24 -1.13
N ILE A 58 -18.07 8.08 -1.25
CA ILE A 58 -17.38 6.83 -1.53
C ILE A 58 -16.76 6.84 -2.92
N VAL A 59 -17.50 7.30 -3.94
CA VAL A 59 -16.98 7.38 -5.31
C VAL A 59 -15.69 8.19 -5.41
N ARG A 60 -15.55 9.26 -4.62
CA ARG A 60 -14.34 10.10 -4.63
C ARG A 60 -13.15 9.41 -4.00
N ILE A 61 -13.41 8.64 -2.93
CA ILE A 61 -12.36 7.85 -2.26
C ILE A 61 -11.90 6.73 -3.20
N LEU A 62 -12.84 6.04 -3.85
CA LEU A 62 -12.52 4.98 -4.81
C LEU A 62 -11.72 5.53 -5.99
N ASP A 63 -12.13 6.66 -6.55
CA ASP A 63 -11.45 7.34 -7.65
C ASP A 63 -9.99 7.66 -7.30
N LYS A 64 -9.77 8.20 -6.12
CA LYS A 64 -8.47 8.63 -5.66
C LYS A 64 -7.52 7.47 -5.34
N HIS A 65 -8.01 6.38 -4.71
CA HIS A 65 -7.16 5.38 -4.07
C HIS A 65 -7.29 3.95 -4.61
N CYS A 66 -8.38 3.62 -5.29
CA CYS A 66 -8.72 2.21 -5.57
C CYS A 66 -8.76 1.86 -7.06
N VAL A 67 -9.44 2.69 -7.87
CA VAL A 67 -9.77 2.32 -9.24
C VAL A 67 -8.57 2.29 -10.19
N MET A 68 -7.43 2.84 -9.79
CA MET A 68 -6.19 2.69 -10.53
C MET A 68 -5.73 1.22 -10.66
N CYS A 69 -6.22 0.34 -9.76
CA CYS A 69 -6.02 -1.11 -9.82
C CYS A 69 -7.35 -1.88 -9.96
N HIS A 70 -8.46 -1.30 -9.48
CA HIS A 70 -9.79 -1.91 -9.45
C HIS A 70 -10.70 -1.35 -10.55
N PHE A 71 -10.25 -1.45 -11.81
CA PHE A 71 -10.98 -1.03 -13.00
C PHE A 71 -11.49 -2.24 -13.81
N GLU A 72 -12.33 -2.00 -14.81
CA GLU A 72 -12.86 -3.08 -15.66
C GLU A 72 -11.72 -3.83 -16.36
N ASN A 73 -11.74 -5.15 -16.25
CA ASN A 73 -10.68 -6.04 -16.73
C ASN A 73 -9.28 -5.75 -16.12
N GLY A 74 -9.23 -5.03 -15.00
CA GLY A 74 -8.00 -4.71 -14.30
C GLY A 74 -7.38 -5.91 -13.57
N PRO A 75 -6.29 -5.68 -12.83
CA PRO A 75 -5.57 -6.73 -12.11
C PRO A 75 -6.34 -7.30 -10.91
N SER A 76 -7.49 -6.72 -10.56
CA SER A 76 -8.35 -7.14 -9.46
C SER A 76 -9.82 -6.91 -9.82
N PHE A 77 -10.74 -7.31 -8.92
CA PHE A 77 -12.16 -7.06 -9.12
C PHE A 77 -12.44 -5.56 -9.29
N PRO A 78 -13.34 -5.16 -10.20
CA PRO A 78 -13.62 -3.76 -10.47
C PRO A 78 -14.41 -3.09 -9.32
N LEU A 79 -14.18 -1.79 -9.13
CA LEU A 79 -14.88 -0.92 -8.17
C LEU A 79 -15.36 0.37 -8.84
N VAL A 80 -15.74 0.30 -10.12
CA VAL A 80 -16.10 1.48 -10.92
C VAL A 80 -17.60 1.81 -10.87
N THR A 81 -18.44 0.88 -10.38
CA THR A 81 -19.89 1.11 -10.19
C THR A 81 -20.29 0.87 -8.74
N TYR A 82 -21.50 1.38 -8.40
CA TYR A 82 -22.08 1.12 -7.09
C TYR A 82 -22.28 -0.38 -6.85
N GLU A 83 -22.84 -1.09 -7.83
CA GLU A 83 -23.15 -2.52 -7.73
C GLU A 83 -21.89 -3.35 -7.50
N GLN A 84 -20.81 -3.08 -8.26
CA GLN A 84 -19.52 -3.73 -8.10
C GLN A 84 -18.92 -3.48 -6.71
N THR A 85 -19.00 -2.24 -6.25
CA THR A 85 -18.46 -1.84 -4.94
C THR A 85 -19.28 -2.42 -3.80
N TRP A 86 -20.61 -2.39 -3.89
CA TRP A 86 -21.47 -2.90 -2.83
C TRP A 86 -21.29 -4.40 -2.58
N VAL A 87 -21.21 -5.20 -3.64
CA VAL A 87 -20.94 -6.65 -3.54
C VAL A 87 -19.64 -6.92 -2.79
N GLN A 88 -18.64 -6.06 -2.92
CA GLN A 88 -17.34 -6.17 -2.25
C GLN A 88 -17.27 -5.42 -0.91
N GLY A 89 -18.32 -4.76 -0.48
CA GLY A 89 -18.32 -3.83 0.66
C GLY A 89 -17.70 -4.42 1.93
N ARG A 90 -18.09 -5.64 2.33
CA ARG A 90 -17.52 -6.31 3.51
C ARG A 90 -16.02 -6.58 3.38
N LYS A 91 -15.58 -6.98 2.19
CA LYS A 91 -14.17 -7.21 1.90
C LYS A 91 -13.38 -5.91 1.91
N ILE A 92 -13.90 -4.86 1.27
CA ILE A 92 -13.29 -3.52 1.26
C ILE A 92 -13.11 -3.04 2.70
N ARG A 93 -14.15 -3.12 3.53
CA ARG A 93 -14.09 -2.73 4.95
C ARG A 93 -12.99 -3.50 5.70
N ALA A 94 -12.93 -4.80 5.53
CA ALA A 94 -11.94 -5.64 6.20
C ALA A 94 -10.50 -5.28 5.78
N ASP A 95 -10.26 -5.15 4.49
CA ASP A 95 -8.92 -4.84 3.95
C ASP A 95 -8.46 -3.42 4.30
N VAL A 96 -9.39 -2.46 4.35
CA VAL A 96 -9.10 -1.07 4.75
C VAL A 96 -8.77 -0.98 6.24
N LEU A 97 -9.53 -1.65 7.11
CA LEU A 97 -9.26 -1.70 8.55
C LEU A 97 -7.95 -2.43 8.88
N ALA A 98 -7.63 -3.49 8.13
CA ALA A 98 -6.38 -4.21 8.24
C ALA A 98 -5.19 -3.48 7.58
N ARG A 99 -5.43 -2.37 6.88
CA ARG A 99 -4.43 -1.61 6.10
C ARG A 99 -3.76 -2.43 4.99
N HIS A 100 -4.43 -3.45 4.48
CA HIS A 100 -3.97 -4.21 3.31
C HIS A 100 -4.19 -3.41 2.02
N MET A 101 -5.26 -2.59 2.00
CA MET A 101 -5.62 -1.72 0.87
C MET A 101 -5.94 -0.30 1.36
N PRO A 102 -5.49 0.72 0.62
CA PRO A 102 -4.52 0.68 -0.49
C PRO A 102 -3.15 0.14 -0.03
N PRO A 103 -2.29 -0.40 -0.94
CA PRO A 103 -1.00 -0.99 -0.58
C PRO A 103 0.04 0.08 -0.23
N TRP A 104 -0.04 0.63 0.97
CA TRP A 104 0.85 1.66 1.49
C TRP A 104 1.27 1.36 2.92
N ALA A 105 2.56 1.21 3.14
CA ALA A 105 3.09 0.74 4.41
C ALA A 105 3.54 1.85 5.38
N ALA A 106 3.82 3.08 4.89
CA ALA A 106 4.21 4.17 5.78
C ALA A 106 3.07 4.57 6.73
N VAL A 107 3.39 4.70 8.00
CA VAL A 107 2.44 5.08 9.04
C VAL A 107 2.28 6.61 9.03
N GLN A 108 1.05 7.07 8.99
CA GLN A 108 0.74 8.50 9.02
C GLN A 108 1.37 9.18 10.26
N GLY A 109 1.88 10.40 10.06
CA GLY A 109 2.55 11.17 11.11
C GLY A 109 4.07 10.92 11.19
N TYR A 110 4.61 9.97 10.42
CA TYR A 110 6.04 9.69 10.32
C TYR A 110 6.52 9.86 8.88
N GLY A 111 6.98 11.07 8.54
CA GLY A 111 7.28 11.48 7.18
C GLY A 111 6.03 12.00 6.43
N GLN A 112 6.29 12.76 5.36
CA GLN A 112 5.29 13.23 4.40
C GLN A 112 5.80 12.87 3.01
N PHE A 113 4.99 12.13 2.23
CA PHE A 113 5.44 11.54 0.98
C PHE A 113 4.57 12.00 -0.18
N ALA A 114 5.20 12.44 -1.26
CA ALA A 114 4.54 12.87 -2.48
C ALA A 114 3.76 11.73 -3.17
N ASN A 115 4.21 10.49 -2.95
CA ASN A 115 3.57 9.29 -3.49
C ASN A 115 2.69 8.53 -2.48
N ASP A 116 2.21 9.22 -1.42
CA ASP A 116 1.34 8.61 -0.41
C ASP A 116 -0.01 8.22 -1.02
N ASN A 117 -0.35 6.94 -0.91
CA ASN A 117 -1.64 6.38 -1.30
C ASN A 117 -2.48 5.91 -0.10
N SER A 118 -2.12 6.27 1.12
CA SER A 118 -2.89 5.87 2.30
C SER A 118 -4.25 6.58 2.35
N LEU A 119 -5.21 5.91 2.96
CA LEU A 119 -6.47 6.53 3.34
C LEU A 119 -6.26 7.41 4.57
N THR A 120 -6.82 8.59 4.58
CA THR A 120 -6.95 9.39 5.80
C THR A 120 -7.88 8.69 6.78
N LEU A 121 -7.78 9.03 8.07
CA LEU A 121 -8.71 8.51 9.08
C LEU A 121 -10.16 8.77 8.69
N ARG A 122 -10.45 9.95 8.13
CA ARG A 122 -11.80 10.35 7.70
C ARG A 122 -12.28 9.51 6.51
N GLU A 123 -11.44 9.25 5.51
CA GLU A 123 -11.78 8.39 4.37
C GLU A 123 -12.04 6.95 4.83
N THR A 124 -11.22 6.44 5.76
CA THR A 124 -11.44 5.12 6.40
C THR A 124 -12.79 5.08 7.13
N GLN A 125 -13.09 6.10 7.94
CA GLN A 125 -14.38 6.20 8.64
C GLN A 125 -15.56 6.26 7.68
N PHE A 126 -15.45 6.97 6.57
CA PHE A 126 -16.49 7.02 5.54
C PHE A 126 -16.76 5.65 4.94
N ILE A 127 -15.71 4.92 4.54
CA ILE A 127 -15.87 3.56 3.99
C ILE A 127 -16.54 2.63 5.00
N VAL A 128 -16.05 2.62 6.24
CA VAL A 128 -16.58 1.76 7.30
C VAL A 128 -18.05 2.10 7.60
N SER A 129 -18.36 3.38 7.82
CA SER A 129 -19.71 3.87 8.09
C SER A 129 -20.66 3.56 6.93
N TRP A 130 -20.20 3.69 5.68
CA TRP A 130 -21.00 3.37 4.52
C TRP A 130 -21.36 1.89 4.45
N VAL A 131 -20.39 1.00 4.65
CA VAL A 131 -20.62 -0.45 4.62
C VAL A 131 -21.52 -0.89 5.77
N GLU A 132 -21.30 -0.39 6.99
CA GLU A 132 -22.11 -0.71 8.18
C GLU A 132 -23.52 -0.12 8.10
N GLY A 133 -23.68 1.02 7.44
CA GLY A 133 -24.97 1.66 7.16
C GLY A 133 -25.71 1.10 5.95
N LEU A 134 -25.39 -0.13 5.53
CA LEU A 134 -26.04 -0.84 4.42
C LEU A 134 -25.85 -0.18 3.04
N GLY A 135 -24.77 0.58 2.88
CA GLY A 135 -24.32 1.07 1.58
C GLY A 135 -25.28 2.00 0.84
N PRO A 136 -25.82 3.05 1.45
CA PRO A 136 -26.76 3.92 0.73
C PRO A 136 -26.12 4.53 -0.51
N ARG A 137 -26.84 4.48 -1.63
CA ARG A 137 -26.34 4.99 -2.91
C ARG A 137 -26.42 6.51 -2.98
N ASN A 138 -27.63 7.04 -2.77
CA ASN A 138 -27.94 8.47 -2.80
C ASN A 138 -28.93 8.84 -1.70
N ALA A 139 -29.18 10.13 -1.52
CA ALA A 139 -30.11 10.63 -0.49
C ALA A 139 -31.59 10.46 -0.83
N GLY A 140 -31.93 9.74 -1.90
CA GLY A 140 -33.32 9.61 -2.37
C GLY A 140 -33.87 10.92 -2.90
N THR A 141 -35.21 11.00 -3.02
CA THR A 141 -35.93 12.14 -3.60
C THR A 141 -35.77 13.46 -2.83
N VAL A 142 -35.39 13.42 -1.55
CA VAL A 142 -35.20 14.62 -0.71
C VAL A 142 -34.00 15.48 -1.18
N PHE A 143 -33.04 14.90 -1.87
CA PHE A 143 -31.84 15.59 -2.34
C PHE A 143 -31.74 15.75 -3.87
N THR A 144 -32.80 15.42 -4.60
CA THR A 144 -32.81 15.51 -6.07
C THR A 144 -32.58 16.93 -6.59
N ASN A 145 -32.83 17.96 -5.80
CA ASN A 145 -32.57 19.35 -6.17
C ASN A 145 -31.09 19.72 -6.13
N VAL A 146 -30.23 18.93 -5.48
CA VAL A 146 -28.78 19.16 -5.42
C VAL A 146 -28.04 18.34 -6.48
N VAL A 147 -28.66 17.31 -7.02
CA VAL A 147 -28.10 16.41 -8.02
C VAL A 147 -28.93 16.44 -9.30
N ASN A 148 -29.17 17.62 -9.83
CA ASN A 148 -29.73 17.80 -11.19
C ASN A 148 -28.66 17.64 -12.29
N SER A 149 -27.67 16.85 -12.04
CA SER A 149 -26.95 16.10 -13.06
C SER A 149 -27.57 14.73 -13.03
N GLY A 150 -28.36 14.38 -14.06
CA GLY A 150 -28.95 13.05 -14.31
C GLY A 150 -27.99 11.91 -13.95
N PRO A 151 -28.35 10.63 -14.15
CA PRO A 151 -27.43 9.54 -13.86
C PRO A 151 -26.16 9.70 -14.70
N ARG A 152 -25.37 10.68 -14.38
CA ARG A 152 -23.95 10.59 -14.57
C ARG A 152 -23.60 9.45 -13.65
N GLN A 153 -23.60 8.27 -14.27
CA GLN A 153 -22.68 7.28 -13.83
C GLN A 153 -21.48 8.08 -13.38
N ALA A 154 -21.20 8.07 -12.10
CA ALA A 154 -19.90 8.41 -11.62
C ALA A 154 -18.99 7.31 -12.17
N ALA A 155 -18.83 7.31 -13.48
CA ALA A 155 -17.77 6.62 -14.18
C ALA A 155 -16.55 7.30 -13.61
N VAL A 156 -15.98 6.63 -12.66
CA VAL A 156 -14.74 7.02 -12.03
C VAL A 156 -13.81 7.35 -13.17
N ARG A 157 -13.31 8.57 -13.21
CA ARG A 157 -12.49 9.11 -14.32
C ARG A 157 -11.11 8.46 -14.43
N ALA A 158 -10.87 7.36 -13.74
CA ALA A 158 -9.61 6.63 -13.69
C ALA A 158 -9.03 6.24 -15.07
N HIS A 159 -9.78 6.44 -16.14
CA HIS A 159 -9.34 6.10 -17.49
C HIS A 159 -8.93 7.29 -18.36
N ALA A 160 -9.18 8.53 -17.93
CA ALA A 160 -8.94 9.70 -18.77
C ALA A 160 -7.45 10.02 -18.98
N ASP A 161 -6.60 9.61 -18.04
CA ASP A 161 -5.18 10.02 -18.04
C ASP A 161 -4.21 8.90 -18.49
N PHE A 162 -4.73 7.74 -18.93
CA PHE A 162 -3.88 6.66 -19.46
C PHE A 162 -3.43 6.96 -20.89
N GLY A 163 -2.13 6.84 -21.08
CA GLY A 163 -1.50 7.15 -22.38
C GLY A 163 -1.12 8.62 -22.52
N VAL A 164 -1.27 9.43 -21.47
CA VAL A 164 -0.85 10.84 -21.44
C VAL A 164 0.36 11.00 -20.53
N TRP A 165 1.36 11.73 -20.99
CA TRP A 165 2.52 12.10 -20.19
C TRP A 165 2.14 13.21 -19.19
N HIS A 166 2.20 12.93 -17.89
CA HIS A 166 1.83 13.89 -16.82
C HIS A 166 2.75 15.10 -16.77
N LEU A 167 4.02 14.92 -17.14
CA LEU A 167 5.02 15.98 -17.17
C LEU A 167 5.13 16.69 -18.53
N GLY A 168 4.19 16.42 -19.45
CA GLY A 168 4.24 16.87 -20.85
C GLY A 168 5.08 15.92 -21.70
N GLN A 169 5.37 16.28 -22.95
CA GLN A 169 6.15 15.42 -23.86
C GLN A 169 7.59 15.23 -23.34
N PRO A 170 8.08 13.99 -23.19
CA PRO A 170 9.46 13.75 -22.81
C PRO A 170 10.44 14.21 -23.91
N ASP A 171 11.61 14.67 -23.50
CA ASP A 171 12.70 15.02 -24.41
C ASP A 171 13.30 13.78 -25.10
N LEU A 172 13.25 12.63 -24.41
CA LEU A 172 13.72 11.34 -24.94
C LEU A 172 12.71 10.26 -24.56
N LYS A 173 12.37 9.43 -25.52
CA LYS A 173 11.53 8.23 -25.31
C LYS A 173 12.32 6.99 -25.63
N ARG A 174 12.22 5.96 -24.78
CA ARG A 174 12.79 4.62 -25.02
C ARG A 174 11.74 3.57 -24.75
N GLN A 175 11.38 2.84 -25.78
CA GLN A 175 10.47 1.72 -25.67
C GLN A 175 11.23 0.51 -25.14
N LEU A 176 10.66 -0.18 -24.16
CA LEU A 176 11.20 -1.43 -23.63
C LEU A 176 11.01 -2.57 -24.66
N PRO A 177 11.83 -3.61 -24.63
CA PRO A 177 11.56 -4.84 -25.34
C PRO A 177 10.18 -5.37 -25.00
N ALA A 178 9.55 -6.04 -25.97
CA ALA A 178 8.24 -6.67 -25.73
C ALA A 178 8.42 -7.95 -24.91
N THR A 179 7.63 -8.07 -23.84
CA THR A 179 7.60 -9.25 -22.97
C THR A 179 6.24 -9.90 -23.07
N THR A 180 6.22 -11.20 -23.29
CA THR A 180 4.98 -11.98 -23.31
C THR A 180 4.70 -12.53 -21.92
N ILE A 181 3.60 -12.10 -21.32
CA ILE A 181 3.14 -12.52 -20.00
C ILE A 181 2.04 -13.55 -20.18
N ALA A 182 2.24 -14.75 -19.64
CA ALA A 182 1.29 -15.85 -19.77
C ALA A 182 0.00 -15.57 -18.96
N PRO A 183 -1.15 -16.16 -19.38
CA PRO A 183 -2.38 -16.07 -18.62
C PRO A 183 -2.18 -16.56 -17.19
N ARG A 184 -2.65 -15.79 -16.20
CA ARG A 184 -2.57 -16.11 -14.77
C ARG A 184 -1.15 -16.42 -14.25
N GLN A 185 -0.13 -15.92 -14.95
CA GLN A 185 1.25 -15.97 -14.45
C GLN A 185 1.31 -15.38 -13.04
N GLY A 186 2.06 -16.02 -12.14
CA GLY A 186 2.34 -15.48 -10.80
C GLY A 186 3.14 -14.18 -10.88
N ASN A 187 3.44 -13.59 -9.71
CA ASN A 187 4.32 -12.42 -9.66
C ASN A 187 5.70 -12.80 -10.20
N ASP A 188 6.23 -11.98 -11.10
CA ASP A 188 7.55 -12.12 -11.68
C ASP A 188 8.28 -10.77 -11.70
N ILE A 189 9.58 -10.82 -11.89
CA ILE A 189 10.43 -9.64 -11.98
C ILE A 189 11.33 -9.78 -13.19
N GLU A 190 11.03 -8.99 -14.21
CA GLU A 190 11.85 -8.91 -15.41
C GLU A 190 12.86 -7.77 -15.29
N ARG A 191 14.09 -8.03 -15.70
CA ARG A 191 15.13 -7.00 -15.80
C ARG A 191 15.65 -6.91 -17.21
N THR A 192 15.59 -5.72 -17.78
CA THR A 192 16.11 -5.42 -19.12
C THR A 192 17.02 -4.20 -19.09
N VAL A 193 17.98 -4.17 -19.98
CA VAL A 193 18.90 -3.04 -20.15
C VAL A 193 18.45 -2.20 -21.34
N ILE A 194 18.34 -0.91 -21.13
CA ILE A 194 17.92 0.06 -22.13
C ILE A 194 19.09 1.01 -22.40
N ASP A 195 19.54 1.04 -23.65
CA ASP A 195 20.45 2.08 -24.11
C ASP A 195 19.69 3.40 -24.29
N LEU A 196 20.11 4.43 -23.56
CA LEU A 196 19.54 5.76 -23.73
C LEU A 196 19.99 6.46 -25.01
N GLY A 197 21.02 5.97 -25.67
CA GLY A 197 21.58 6.57 -26.89
C GLY A 197 22.11 7.99 -26.67
N LEU A 198 22.66 8.29 -25.49
CA LEU A 198 23.24 9.57 -25.19
C LEU A 198 24.63 9.71 -25.82
N THR A 199 24.80 10.66 -26.73
CA THR A 199 26.08 10.96 -27.39
C THR A 199 26.94 11.94 -26.59
N SER A 200 26.40 12.59 -25.61
CA SER A 200 27.09 13.50 -24.67
C SER A 200 26.45 13.38 -23.28
N GLU A 201 27.14 13.90 -22.27
CA GLU A 201 26.58 13.98 -20.93
C GLU A 201 25.30 14.81 -20.92
N ARG A 202 24.27 14.32 -20.23
CA ARG A 202 22.99 15.01 -20.07
C ARG A 202 22.61 15.10 -18.59
N ARG A 203 21.90 16.16 -18.26
CA ARG A 203 21.30 16.36 -16.95
C ARG A 203 19.82 16.01 -17.03
N VAL A 204 19.37 15.03 -16.21
CA VAL A 204 17.99 14.53 -16.19
C VAL A 204 17.30 15.04 -14.95
N ARG A 205 16.16 15.74 -15.13
CA ARG A 205 15.36 16.32 -14.05
C ARG A 205 14.14 15.49 -13.67
N ALA A 206 13.71 14.59 -14.54
CA ALA A 206 12.55 13.74 -14.29
C ALA A 206 12.56 12.50 -15.19
N LEU A 207 11.92 11.45 -14.69
CA LEU A 207 11.53 10.27 -15.44
C LEU A 207 10.05 9.99 -15.28
N GLU A 208 9.43 9.47 -16.32
CA GLU A 208 8.07 8.98 -16.32
C GLU A 208 8.00 7.68 -17.09
N PHE A 209 7.30 6.69 -16.56
CA PHE A 209 7.11 5.42 -17.23
C PHE A 209 5.65 5.23 -17.57
N MET A 210 5.41 4.78 -18.78
CA MET A 210 4.09 4.43 -19.29
C MET A 210 4.09 2.95 -19.63
N PRO A 211 3.44 2.09 -18.83
CA PRO A 211 3.29 0.67 -19.16
C PRO A 211 2.49 0.51 -20.45
N GLY A 212 2.81 -0.51 -21.22
CA GLY A 212 2.07 -0.89 -22.42
C GLY A 212 0.69 -1.45 -22.05
N ASP A 213 0.67 -2.29 -21.01
CA ASP A 213 -0.57 -2.79 -20.41
C ASP A 213 -0.52 -2.74 -18.87
N ARG A 214 -1.24 -1.78 -18.29
CA ARG A 214 -1.31 -1.58 -16.84
C ARG A 214 -2.01 -2.71 -16.07
N ARG A 215 -2.70 -3.62 -16.76
CA ARG A 215 -3.33 -4.77 -16.11
C ARG A 215 -2.30 -5.73 -15.53
N VAL A 216 -1.12 -5.76 -16.10
CA VAL A 216 -0.07 -6.71 -15.75
C VAL A 216 1.10 -6.08 -14.99
N VAL A 217 1.41 -4.79 -15.20
CA VAL A 217 2.50 -4.11 -14.49
C VAL A 217 2.05 -3.65 -13.11
N ARG A 218 2.83 -4.01 -12.07
CA ARG A 218 2.60 -3.66 -10.68
C ARG A 218 3.50 -2.56 -10.16
N ALA A 219 4.76 -2.61 -10.55
CA ALA A 219 5.74 -1.58 -10.27
C ALA A 219 6.84 -1.63 -11.32
N ALA A 220 7.55 -0.52 -11.52
CA ALA A 220 8.75 -0.45 -12.31
C ALA A 220 9.81 0.39 -11.58
N PHE A 221 11.08 -0.04 -11.67
CA PHE A 221 12.21 0.67 -11.11
C PHE A 221 13.28 0.86 -12.17
N PHE A 222 13.89 2.04 -12.16
CA PHE A 222 14.87 2.43 -13.15
C PHE A 222 16.18 2.82 -12.45
N THR A 223 17.27 2.17 -12.80
CA THR A 223 18.59 2.42 -12.23
C THR A 223 19.62 2.57 -13.33
N VAL A 224 20.62 3.42 -13.13
CA VAL A 224 21.78 3.51 -14.03
C VAL A 224 22.60 2.23 -13.92
N GLN A 225 22.82 1.54 -15.04
CA GLN A 225 23.53 0.24 -15.05
C GLN A 225 24.94 0.37 -14.49
N GLU A 226 25.65 1.41 -14.89
CA GLU A 226 27.07 1.59 -14.59
C GLU A 226 27.33 1.93 -13.12
N THR A 227 26.37 2.57 -12.45
CA THR A 227 26.55 3.09 -11.09
C THR A 227 25.58 2.49 -10.06
N GLY A 228 24.51 1.84 -10.51
CA GLY A 228 23.41 1.42 -9.65
C GLY A 228 22.58 2.57 -9.09
N GLN A 229 22.80 3.82 -9.53
CA GLN A 229 22.06 4.98 -9.08
C GLN A 229 20.58 4.85 -9.47
N TRP A 230 19.71 4.98 -8.50
CA TRP A 230 18.26 4.99 -8.76
C TRP A 230 17.85 6.29 -9.44
N LEU A 231 17.11 6.17 -10.54
CA LEU A 231 16.60 7.30 -11.32
C LEU A 231 15.13 7.56 -11.09
N GLY A 232 14.37 6.52 -10.76
CA GLY A 232 12.95 6.65 -10.57
C GLY A 232 12.21 5.33 -10.50
N SER A 233 10.91 5.41 -10.29
CA SER A 233 9.99 4.28 -10.25
C SER A 233 8.63 4.69 -10.77
N TRP A 234 7.85 3.67 -11.07
CA TRP A 234 6.43 3.79 -11.39
C TRP A 234 5.63 2.83 -10.51
N THR A 235 4.50 3.32 -10.04
CA THR A 235 3.44 2.50 -9.44
C THR A 235 2.10 2.94 -10.03
N PRO A 236 1.02 2.14 -9.94
CA PRO A 236 -0.27 2.54 -10.49
C PRO A 236 -0.80 3.89 -10.00
N TRP A 237 -0.39 4.32 -8.80
CA TRP A 237 -0.82 5.58 -8.18
C TRP A 237 0.22 6.71 -8.27
N TYR A 238 1.43 6.43 -8.77
CA TYR A 238 2.48 7.43 -8.90
C TYR A 238 3.39 7.10 -10.09
N GLY A 239 3.10 7.69 -11.23
CA GLY A 239 3.65 7.30 -12.53
C GLY A 239 4.99 7.93 -12.90
N PHE A 240 5.51 8.88 -12.14
CA PHE A 240 6.71 9.63 -12.49
C PHE A 240 7.57 9.96 -11.27
N VAL A 241 8.83 10.31 -11.51
CA VAL A 241 9.72 10.92 -10.52
C VAL A 241 10.22 12.24 -11.09
N LYS A 242 9.97 13.33 -10.36
CA LYS A 242 10.43 14.68 -10.69
C LYS A 242 11.28 15.21 -9.55
N LEU A 243 12.50 15.60 -9.88
CA LEU A 243 13.43 16.19 -8.92
C LEU A 243 13.07 17.63 -8.58
N PRO A 244 13.50 18.12 -7.41
CA PRO A 244 13.35 19.52 -7.04
C PRO A 244 14.02 20.46 -8.06
N ALA A 245 13.57 21.69 -8.10
CA ALA A 245 14.15 22.71 -9.00
C ALA A 245 15.65 22.86 -8.78
N GLY A 246 16.43 22.92 -9.87
CA GLY A 246 17.89 23.03 -9.82
C GLY A 246 18.63 21.71 -9.53
N VAL A 247 17.94 20.61 -9.26
CA VAL A 247 18.51 19.27 -9.01
C VAL A 247 18.36 18.40 -10.24
N ALA A 248 19.39 17.62 -10.56
CA ALA A 248 19.35 16.69 -11.69
C ALA A 248 20.25 15.47 -11.46
N TYR A 249 19.90 14.35 -12.09
CA TYR A 249 20.86 13.27 -12.32
C TYR A 249 21.85 13.68 -13.38
N ARG A 250 23.07 13.20 -13.25
CA ARG A 250 24.13 13.38 -14.24
C ARG A 250 24.35 12.05 -14.95
N LEU A 251 23.99 11.99 -16.22
CA LEU A 251 24.15 10.80 -17.05
C LEU A 251 25.23 11.03 -18.12
N PRO A 252 26.36 10.35 -18.05
CA PRO A 252 27.39 10.40 -19.08
C PRO A 252 26.91 9.95 -20.45
N ALA A 253 27.68 10.23 -21.49
CA ALA A 253 27.47 9.61 -22.80
C ALA A 253 27.55 8.09 -22.70
N GLY A 254 26.70 7.38 -23.45
CA GLY A 254 26.63 5.92 -23.45
C GLY A 254 25.98 5.32 -22.20
N SER A 255 25.29 6.10 -21.35
CA SER A 255 24.60 5.57 -20.17
C SER A 255 23.50 4.61 -20.56
N HIS A 256 23.42 3.49 -19.81
CA HIS A 256 22.34 2.51 -19.89
C HIS A 256 21.49 2.55 -18.63
N VAL A 257 20.23 2.18 -18.78
CA VAL A 257 19.26 2.07 -17.67
C VAL A 257 18.81 0.62 -17.55
N VAL A 258 18.92 0.07 -16.36
CA VAL A 258 18.24 -1.18 -16.01
C VAL A 258 16.82 -0.85 -15.64
N ALA A 259 15.87 -1.39 -16.39
CA ALA A 259 14.46 -1.40 -16.04
C ALA A 259 14.14 -2.73 -15.35
N GLU A 260 13.68 -2.64 -14.11
CA GLU A 260 13.15 -3.77 -13.34
C GLU A 260 11.63 -3.63 -13.31
N ILE A 261 10.94 -4.53 -13.99
CA ILE A 261 9.48 -4.54 -14.10
C ILE A 261 8.93 -5.67 -13.25
N HIS A 262 8.06 -5.32 -12.32
CA HIS A 262 7.29 -6.27 -11.53
C HIS A 262 5.96 -6.49 -12.21
N ASP A 263 5.72 -7.71 -12.69
CA ASP A 263 4.51 -8.05 -13.42
C ASP A 263 3.72 -9.20 -12.78
N ARG A 264 2.52 -9.41 -13.30
CA ARG A 264 1.63 -10.54 -12.99
C ARG A 264 0.65 -10.74 -14.12
N GLY A 265 0.42 -12.00 -14.48
CA GLY A 265 -0.49 -12.36 -15.55
C GLY A 265 -1.94 -11.91 -15.33
N ALA A 266 -2.57 -11.46 -16.39
CA ALA A 266 -4.01 -11.24 -16.50
C ALA A 266 -4.76 -12.56 -16.77
N ASN A 267 -6.05 -12.50 -17.07
CA ASN A 267 -6.83 -13.70 -17.44
C ASN A 267 -6.48 -14.23 -18.84
N GLU A 268 -5.84 -13.42 -19.67
CA GLU A 268 -5.40 -13.73 -21.03
C GLU A 268 -3.90 -13.47 -21.19
N GLN A 269 -3.32 -13.97 -22.27
CA GLN A 269 -1.95 -13.63 -22.63
C GLN A 269 -1.86 -12.16 -23.02
N VAL A 270 -0.86 -11.47 -22.46
CA VAL A 270 -0.61 -10.04 -22.69
C VAL A 270 0.80 -9.86 -23.23
N VAL A 271 0.96 -8.96 -24.18
CA VAL A 271 2.28 -8.47 -24.61
C VAL A 271 2.49 -7.10 -23.99
N GLU A 272 3.34 -7.04 -22.96
CA GLU A 272 3.75 -5.80 -22.31
C GLU A 272 4.88 -5.14 -23.11
N ARG A 273 4.77 -3.85 -23.35
CA ARG A 273 5.79 -3.04 -24.00
C ARG A 273 5.72 -1.59 -23.53
N GLY A 274 6.23 -1.34 -22.36
CA GLY A 274 6.25 -0.01 -21.75
C GLY A 274 7.19 0.96 -22.46
N THR A 275 7.02 2.24 -22.14
CA THR A 275 7.85 3.33 -22.67
C THR A 275 8.38 4.18 -21.52
N LEU A 276 9.70 4.34 -21.47
CA LEU A 276 10.39 5.25 -20.55
C LEU A 276 10.53 6.63 -21.19
N GLY A 277 9.99 7.65 -20.52
CA GLY A 277 10.15 9.06 -20.85
C GLY A 277 11.23 9.70 -19.97
N VAL A 278 12.16 10.41 -20.58
CA VAL A 278 13.25 11.12 -19.90
C VAL A 278 13.15 12.60 -20.18
N TYR A 279 13.26 13.43 -19.13
CA TYR A 279 13.15 14.88 -19.22
C TYR A 279 14.49 15.54 -18.84
N PHE A 280 15.07 16.28 -19.78
CA PHE A 280 16.36 16.94 -19.56
C PHE A 280 16.22 18.28 -18.85
N ALA A 281 17.14 18.55 -17.95
CA ALA A 281 17.22 19.85 -17.26
C ALA A 281 17.70 20.98 -18.17
N ASP A 282 18.47 20.63 -19.19
CA ASP A 282 19.13 21.59 -20.11
C ASP A 282 18.12 22.24 -21.08
N ASN A 283 16.94 21.63 -21.24
CA ASN A 283 15.90 22.10 -22.15
C ASN A 283 14.88 23.05 -21.47
N VAL A 284 15.09 23.42 -20.21
CA VAL A 284 14.22 24.40 -19.53
C VAL A 284 14.60 25.82 -19.99
N PRO A 285 13.65 26.63 -20.50
CA PRO A 285 13.93 28.01 -20.92
C PRO A 285 14.58 28.84 -19.81
N SER A 286 15.62 29.63 -20.15
CA SER A 286 16.40 30.44 -19.20
C SER A 286 15.55 31.52 -18.48
N SER A 287 14.35 31.82 -18.97
CA SER A 287 13.42 32.76 -18.38
C SER A 287 12.66 32.22 -17.14
N SER A 288 12.80 30.93 -16.81
CA SER A 288 12.22 30.37 -15.57
C SER A 288 13.05 30.77 -14.35
N PRO A 289 12.43 31.15 -13.22
CA PRO A 289 13.13 31.48 -11.97
C PRO A 289 14.01 30.32 -11.45
N SER A 290 13.82 29.10 -11.94
CA SER A 290 14.62 27.91 -11.66
C SER A 290 15.96 27.85 -12.41
N SER A 291 16.28 28.83 -13.27
CA SER A 291 17.58 28.88 -13.98
C SER A 291 18.75 29.37 -13.11
N ILE A 292 18.52 29.65 -11.81
CA ILE A 292 19.54 30.11 -10.88
C ILE A 292 20.44 28.95 -10.43
N SER A 293 21.50 28.89 -11.00
CA SER A 293 22.91 28.52 -10.85
C SER A 293 23.44 27.66 -9.68
N SER A 294 22.69 26.94 -8.87
CA SER A 294 23.26 25.89 -8.04
C SER A 294 22.76 24.52 -8.56
N ARG A 295 23.52 23.95 -9.49
CA ARG A 295 23.16 22.69 -10.15
C ARG A 295 23.57 21.50 -9.28
N SER A 296 22.76 21.20 -8.26
CA SER A 296 22.97 20.04 -7.41
C SER A 296 22.79 18.74 -8.20
N THR A 297 23.65 17.78 -7.91
CA THR A 297 23.59 16.46 -8.51
C THR A 297 23.11 15.44 -7.48
N VAL A 298 22.19 14.58 -7.87
CA VAL A 298 21.72 13.49 -7.02
C VAL A 298 22.82 12.46 -6.81
N SER A 299 22.93 11.99 -5.57
CA SER A 299 23.73 10.84 -5.18
C SER A 299 22.94 9.95 -4.23
N ASP A 300 23.32 8.68 -4.16
CA ASP A 300 22.72 7.71 -3.26
C ASP A 300 23.64 7.41 -2.08
N LEU A 301 23.07 7.40 -0.87
CA LEU A 301 23.70 6.92 0.34
C LEU A 301 23.07 5.57 0.71
N VAL A 302 23.88 4.53 0.79
CA VAL A 302 23.40 3.18 1.09
C VAL A 302 23.76 2.81 2.52
N LEU A 303 22.75 2.35 3.26
CA LEU A 303 22.91 1.73 4.58
C LEU A 303 22.54 0.25 4.48
N GLU A 304 23.47 -0.63 4.91
CA GLU A 304 23.21 -2.06 5.01
C GLU A 304 22.98 -2.46 6.48
N ALA A 305 21.71 -2.56 6.85
CA ALA A 305 21.34 -3.03 8.18
C ALA A 305 21.61 -4.53 8.31
N LYS A 306 22.34 -4.89 9.36
CA LYS A 306 22.72 -6.26 9.70
C LYS A 306 22.09 -6.66 11.02
N ARG A 307 22.04 -7.97 11.27
CA ARG A 307 21.46 -8.51 12.49
C ARG A 307 22.29 -8.10 13.73
N GLU A 308 21.61 -7.57 14.72
CA GLU A 308 22.19 -7.29 16.04
C GLU A 308 21.96 -8.51 16.96
N GLY A 309 23.02 -9.28 17.20
CA GLY A 309 22.97 -10.48 18.07
C GLY A 309 22.04 -11.58 17.54
N ALA A 310 21.44 -12.35 18.45
CA ALA A 310 20.48 -13.41 18.13
C ALA A 310 19.03 -12.92 17.96
N GLY A 311 18.79 -11.60 18.02
CA GLY A 311 17.45 -11.02 18.00
C GLY A 311 16.83 -10.90 16.62
N ASN A 312 15.56 -10.53 16.59
CA ASN A 312 14.76 -10.28 15.38
C ASN A 312 14.85 -8.81 14.92
N LYS A 313 16.05 -8.24 14.95
CA LYS A 313 16.33 -6.85 14.63
C LYS A 313 17.53 -6.72 13.72
N LEU A 314 17.42 -5.89 12.68
CA LEU A 314 18.51 -5.44 11.86
C LEU A 314 18.75 -3.96 12.11
N ARG A 315 20.00 -3.52 12.10
CA ARG A 315 20.35 -2.11 12.25
C ARG A 315 21.55 -1.71 11.41
N ALA A 316 21.52 -0.50 10.91
CA ALA A 316 22.68 0.23 10.41
C ALA A 316 22.56 1.70 10.78
N GLU A 317 23.71 2.34 10.93
CA GLU A 317 23.78 3.79 11.12
C GLU A 317 25.02 4.37 10.43
N THR A 318 24.91 5.63 10.06
CA THR A 318 26.03 6.37 9.47
C THR A 318 25.96 7.84 9.87
N ARG A 319 27.13 8.45 10.06
CA ARG A 319 27.22 9.88 10.36
C ARG A 319 27.43 10.65 9.05
N LEU A 320 26.63 11.68 8.83
CA LEU A 320 26.73 12.52 7.63
C LEU A 320 28.00 13.39 7.68
N ALA A 321 28.80 13.31 6.62
CA ALA A 321 30.04 14.07 6.47
C ALA A 321 29.82 15.53 6.04
N ALA A 322 28.67 15.85 5.45
CA ALA A 322 28.30 17.18 4.96
C ALA A 322 26.81 17.42 5.12
N ASP A 323 26.38 18.68 5.02
CA ASP A 323 24.98 19.04 4.86
C ASP A 323 24.46 18.41 3.57
N THR A 324 23.25 17.87 3.59
CA THR A 324 22.63 17.23 2.44
C THR A 324 21.10 17.31 2.52
N HIS A 325 20.43 17.27 1.39
CA HIS A 325 18.97 17.18 1.32
C HIS A 325 18.59 15.75 0.92
N ALA A 326 17.99 15.00 1.84
CA ALA A 326 17.34 13.73 1.51
C ALA A 326 16.00 14.01 0.83
N TRP A 327 15.73 13.32 -0.28
CA TRP A 327 14.47 13.49 -1.03
C TRP A 327 13.72 12.18 -1.27
N ALA A 328 14.37 11.02 -1.18
CA ALA A 328 13.70 9.72 -1.27
C ALA A 328 14.38 8.68 -0.38
N LEU A 329 13.58 7.76 0.15
CA LEU A 329 13.99 6.62 0.95
C LEU A 329 13.52 5.35 0.24
N ARG A 330 14.44 4.43 -0.05
CA ARG A 330 14.12 3.18 -0.74
C ARG A 330 14.68 1.99 0.04
N PRO A 331 13.89 1.40 0.94
CA PRO A 331 14.25 0.15 1.59
C PRO A 331 13.97 -1.02 0.64
N GLU A 332 14.87 -1.99 0.57
CA GLU A 332 14.68 -3.24 -0.14
C GLU A 332 13.98 -4.23 0.80
N ILE A 333 12.64 -4.23 0.77
CA ILE A 333 11.81 -5.08 1.63
C ILE A 333 11.75 -6.49 1.07
N SER A 334 12.00 -7.47 1.94
CA SER A 334 11.82 -8.89 1.65
C SER A 334 10.87 -9.55 2.65
N SER A 335 10.45 -10.77 2.35
CA SER A 335 9.62 -11.56 3.25
C SER A 335 10.29 -11.68 4.63
N GLY A 336 9.48 -11.59 5.70
CA GLY A 336 9.97 -11.64 7.07
C GLY A 336 10.22 -10.29 7.72
N VAL A 337 10.37 -9.19 6.98
CA VAL A 337 10.38 -7.83 7.53
C VAL A 337 8.95 -7.41 7.89
N ARG A 338 8.73 -7.03 9.15
CA ARG A 338 7.42 -6.57 9.64
C ARG A 338 7.32 -5.06 9.74
N SER A 339 8.41 -4.40 10.16
CA SER A 339 8.45 -2.95 10.21
C SER A 339 9.87 -2.44 10.01
N ILE A 340 9.98 -1.20 9.53
CA ILE A 340 11.21 -0.43 9.48
C ILE A 340 11.00 0.96 10.06
N GLU A 341 12.06 1.47 10.65
CA GLU A 341 12.19 2.85 11.09
C GLU A 341 13.46 3.45 10.49
N VAL A 342 13.33 4.61 9.86
CA VAL A 342 14.46 5.43 9.42
C VAL A 342 14.42 6.71 10.23
N SER A 343 15.50 7.00 10.96
CA SER A 343 15.58 8.19 11.80
C SER A 343 16.86 8.96 11.60
N ALA A 344 16.79 10.27 11.85
CA ALA A 344 17.90 11.20 11.82
C ALA A 344 18.07 11.84 13.19
N ARG A 345 19.18 11.56 13.88
CA ARG A 345 19.53 12.16 15.15
C ARG A 345 20.61 13.24 14.95
N THR A 346 20.23 14.47 15.24
CA THR A 346 21.11 15.64 15.15
C THR A 346 22.18 15.65 16.26
N ALA A 347 23.22 16.45 16.09
CA ALA A 347 24.31 16.55 17.07
C ALA A 347 23.84 17.05 18.46
N ASN A 348 22.75 17.82 18.52
CA ASN A 348 22.14 18.30 19.79
C ASN A 348 21.20 17.27 20.42
N GLY A 349 21.11 16.04 19.88
CA GLY A 349 20.33 14.94 20.45
C GLY A 349 18.88 14.85 19.98
N ARG A 350 18.35 15.81 19.22
CA ARG A 350 17.00 15.71 18.64
C ARG A 350 16.97 14.59 17.62
N THR A 351 15.93 13.76 17.67
CA THR A 351 15.68 12.68 16.72
C THR A 351 14.40 12.94 15.95
N ASP A 352 14.49 12.97 14.64
CA ASP A 352 13.36 13.04 13.73
C ASP A 352 13.20 11.69 13.03
N ILE A 353 11.97 11.12 13.05
CA ILE A 353 11.64 9.89 12.33
C ILE A 353 11.26 10.28 10.90
N LEU A 354 12.08 9.86 9.93
CA LEU A 354 11.92 10.15 8.52
C LEU A 354 10.90 9.22 7.85
N LEU A 355 10.84 7.98 8.35
CA LEU A 355 9.94 6.94 7.89
C LEU A 355 9.71 5.94 9.01
N PHE A 356 8.47 5.66 9.33
CA PHE A 356 8.07 4.45 10.03
C PHE A 356 7.07 3.70 9.14
N ALA A 357 7.42 2.49 8.74
CA ALA A 357 6.58 1.69 7.84
C ALA A 357 6.44 0.26 8.38
N LYS A 358 5.25 -0.33 8.18
CA LYS A 358 4.90 -1.68 8.64
C LYS A 358 3.82 -2.30 7.75
N ASP A 359 3.61 -3.59 7.95
CA ASP A 359 2.57 -4.34 7.25
C ASP A 359 2.76 -4.28 5.72
N PHE A 360 3.99 -4.57 5.27
CA PHE A 360 4.40 -4.46 3.88
C PHE A 360 3.68 -5.46 2.98
N SER A 361 3.24 -4.98 1.82
CA SER A 361 2.87 -5.83 0.70
C SER A 361 4.07 -5.96 -0.26
N ILE A 362 4.68 -7.15 -0.30
CA ILE A 362 5.79 -7.43 -1.22
C ILE A 362 5.37 -7.42 -2.69
N ASP A 363 4.09 -7.59 -2.96
CA ASP A 363 3.52 -7.53 -4.32
C ASP A 363 3.46 -6.11 -4.88
N TRP A 364 3.63 -5.11 -4.01
CA TRP A 364 3.53 -3.69 -4.34
C TRP A 364 4.73 -2.91 -3.80
N PRO A 365 5.94 -3.21 -4.29
CA PRO A 365 7.13 -2.49 -3.84
C PRO A 365 7.01 -1.01 -4.23
N THR A 366 7.34 -0.14 -3.30
CA THR A 366 7.28 1.31 -3.53
C THR A 366 8.42 2.03 -2.79
N PRO A 367 9.02 3.05 -3.37
CA PRO A 367 9.87 3.97 -2.65
C PRO A 367 9.04 4.95 -1.83
N TYR A 368 9.67 5.68 -0.92
CA TYR A 368 9.07 6.76 -0.16
C TYR A 368 9.70 8.07 -0.63
N ILE A 369 8.99 8.82 -1.45
CA ILE A 369 9.45 10.10 -2.04
C ILE A 369 8.96 11.21 -1.12
N LEU A 370 9.87 11.92 -0.46
CA LEU A 370 9.50 13.00 0.44
C LEU A 370 8.80 14.14 -0.32
N GLU A 371 7.69 14.61 0.20
CA GLU A 371 6.93 15.73 -0.37
C GLU A 371 7.80 17.00 -0.45
N THR A 372 8.59 17.22 0.59
CA THR A 372 9.60 18.27 0.64
C THR A 372 10.95 17.65 1.03
N PRO A 373 12.02 17.89 0.25
CA PRO A 373 13.34 17.43 0.61
C PRO A 373 13.77 17.91 1.99
N MET A 374 14.29 17.00 2.80
CA MET A 374 14.67 17.28 4.17
C MET A 374 16.17 17.61 4.27
N LEU A 375 16.47 18.80 4.81
CA LEU A 375 17.84 19.19 5.11
C LEU A 375 18.36 18.40 6.33
N LEU A 376 19.37 17.60 6.12
CA LEU A 376 20.14 16.87 7.14
C LEU A 376 21.51 17.53 7.28
N ARG A 377 21.80 18.05 8.46
CA ARG A 377 23.06 18.75 8.73
C ARG A 377 24.24 17.80 8.87
N LYS A 378 25.43 18.27 8.58
CA LYS A 378 26.71 17.58 8.91
C LYS A 378 26.71 17.11 10.36
N GLY A 379 27.18 15.90 10.59
CA GLY A 379 27.21 15.29 11.92
C GLY A 379 25.92 14.60 12.35
N THR A 380 24.81 14.74 11.61
CA THR A 380 23.58 13.98 11.86
C THR A 380 23.86 12.49 11.73
N MET A 381 23.38 11.71 12.72
CA MET A 381 23.39 10.24 12.67
C MET A 381 22.11 9.77 11.98
N LEU A 382 22.24 9.24 10.80
CA LEU A 382 21.18 8.59 10.07
C LEU A 382 21.17 7.11 10.40
N SER A 383 20.03 6.56 10.81
CA SER A 383 19.91 5.16 11.18
C SER A 383 18.70 4.50 10.50
N VAL A 384 18.83 3.21 10.21
CA VAL A 384 17.75 2.34 9.80
C VAL A 384 17.67 1.17 10.76
N THR A 385 16.47 0.89 11.25
CA THR A 385 16.20 -0.27 12.10
C THR A 385 15.03 -1.05 11.48
N ALA A 386 15.21 -2.34 11.29
CA ALA A 386 14.15 -3.22 10.82
C ALA A 386 13.86 -4.31 11.85
N TYR A 387 12.58 -4.63 12.00
CA TYR A 387 12.11 -5.69 12.88
C TYR A 387 11.33 -6.72 12.06
N GLY A 388 11.42 -7.97 12.47
CA GLY A 388 10.74 -9.06 11.77
C GLY A 388 10.45 -10.26 12.62
N GLY A 389 10.02 -11.34 11.96
CA GLY A 389 9.81 -12.66 12.55
C GLY A 389 11.02 -13.59 12.41
N PRO A 390 10.81 -14.90 12.59
CA PRO A 390 11.88 -15.90 12.40
C PRO A 390 12.50 -15.89 10.99
N ALA A 391 11.72 -15.51 9.98
CA ALA A 391 12.15 -15.40 8.58
C ALA A 391 12.81 -14.03 8.24
N LEU A 392 13.16 -13.20 9.24
CA LEU A 392 13.85 -11.94 9.00
C LEU A 392 15.17 -12.23 8.26
N PRO A 393 15.45 -11.57 7.12
CA PRO A 393 16.68 -11.77 6.36
C PRO A 393 17.92 -11.42 7.20
N GLY A 394 19.09 -11.85 6.78
CA GLY A 394 20.36 -11.52 7.45
C GLY A 394 20.76 -10.05 7.30
N ARG A 395 20.24 -9.37 6.28
CA ARG A 395 20.52 -7.98 5.95
C ARG A 395 19.31 -7.31 5.29
N LEU A 396 19.24 -5.98 5.43
CA LEU A 396 18.32 -5.11 4.72
C LEU A 396 19.10 -3.90 4.20
N ARG A 397 18.88 -3.55 2.95
CA ARG A 397 19.46 -2.37 2.32
C ARG A 397 18.45 -1.22 2.32
N LEU A 398 18.91 -0.05 2.78
CA LEU A 398 18.22 1.23 2.61
C LEU A 398 19.05 2.12 1.71
N THR A 399 18.48 2.58 0.62
CA THR A 399 19.06 3.63 -0.22
C THR A 399 18.39 4.95 0.11
N VAL A 400 19.18 5.97 0.43
CA VAL A 400 18.74 7.35 0.65
C VAL A 400 19.22 8.19 -0.50
N SER A 401 18.32 8.62 -1.38
CA SER A 401 18.63 9.51 -2.48
C SER A 401 18.69 10.95 -1.97
N ARG A 402 19.79 11.65 -2.29
CA ARG A 402 20.14 12.97 -1.73
C ARG A 402 20.88 13.84 -2.73
N TYR A 403 20.96 15.14 -2.43
CA TYR A 403 21.74 16.13 -3.19
C TYR A 403 22.32 17.21 -2.29
#